data_73a63a2674fa4fcbd8360b4f68373746
#
_entry.id   73a63a2674fa4fcbd8360b4f68373746
#
_cell.length_a   1.000
_cell.length_b   1.000
_cell.length_c   1.000
_cell.angle_alpha   90.00
_cell.angle_beta   90.00
_cell.angle_gamma   90.00
#
_symmetry.space_group_name_H-M   'P 1'
#
loop_
_entity.id
_entity.type
_entity.pdbx_description
1 polymer ?
#
loop_
_entity_poly.entity_id
_entity_poly.type
_entity_poly.pdbx_seq_one_letter_code
_entity_poly.pdbx_strand_id
1 'polypeptide(L)'
;GVAKSMVARRLKRAFVDARAFEYLMSRFSTPDEIFGPVSISRLKESDKYERAVNGYLPTADVVFLDEIWKAGPAIQNTLLTVINEKLFRNGDTELKLPLKLLVAASNELPTQGEGLEALWDRFLIRMISTCVKQEEAFYQMLLDDGDEEEQETCQWQISDEEYAGWQKEIRPVS
;
A
#
# COMPACT_ATOMS: atom_id res chain seq x y z
N GLY A 1 4.91 -17.25 -7.71
CA GLY A 1 4.63 -15.83 -7.70
C GLY A 1 5.42 -15.11 -8.76
N VAL A 2 4.81 -14.12 -9.39
CA VAL A 2 5.38 -13.42 -10.55
C VAL A 2 5.95 -12.08 -10.09
N ALA A 3 6.93 -12.08 -9.18
CA ALA A 3 7.70 -10.90 -8.75
C ALA A 3 6.88 -9.66 -8.33
N LYS A 4 5.58 -9.79 -8.02
CA LYS A 4 4.71 -8.65 -7.65
C LYS A 4 5.25 -7.88 -6.45
N SER A 5 5.66 -8.58 -5.41
CA SER A 5 6.23 -8.00 -4.19
C SER A 5 7.58 -7.31 -4.44
N MET A 6 8.39 -7.86 -5.33
CA MET A 6 9.68 -7.26 -5.72
C MET A 6 9.48 -5.89 -6.40
N VAL A 7 8.52 -5.80 -7.33
CA VAL A 7 8.17 -4.52 -7.98
C VAL A 7 7.76 -3.48 -6.94
N ALA A 8 6.92 -3.85 -5.96
CA ALA A 8 6.50 -2.94 -4.90
C ALA A 8 7.69 -2.44 -4.04
N ARG A 9 8.63 -3.33 -3.69
CA ARG A 9 9.84 -2.96 -2.94
C ARG A 9 10.73 -2.02 -3.74
N ARG A 10 10.90 -2.26 -5.04
CA ARG A 10 11.66 -1.35 -5.92
C ARG A 10 10.99 0.02 -6.04
N LEU A 11 9.66 0.09 -6.14
CA LEU A 11 8.92 1.36 -6.17
C LEU A 11 9.11 2.21 -4.90
N LYS A 12 9.28 1.59 -3.73
CA LYS A 12 9.63 2.32 -2.50
C LYS A 12 10.93 3.13 -2.67
N ARG A 13 11.94 2.56 -3.33
CA ARG A 13 13.24 3.22 -3.53
C ARG A 13 13.18 4.48 -4.40
N ALA A 14 12.07 4.68 -5.13
CA ALA A 14 11.83 5.89 -5.91
C ALA A 14 11.54 7.12 -5.05
N PHE A 15 11.24 6.95 -3.75
CA PHE A 15 10.98 8.05 -2.83
C PHE A 15 12.08 8.14 -1.78
N VAL A 16 12.58 9.34 -1.53
CA VAL A 16 13.60 9.60 -0.50
C VAL A 16 12.99 9.31 0.87
N ASP A 17 13.71 8.55 1.72
CA ASP A 17 13.36 8.25 3.12
C ASP A 17 11.91 7.75 3.36
N ALA A 18 11.29 7.16 2.34
CA ALA A 18 9.91 6.70 2.41
C ALA A 18 9.72 5.56 3.42
N ARG A 19 8.76 5.72 4.32
CA ARG A 19 8.28 4.65 5.20
C ARG A 19 7.38 3.72 4.42
N ALA A 20 7.68 2.43 4.43
CA ALA A 20 6.87 1.44 3.76
C ALA A 20 6.07 0.61 4.75
N PHE A 21 4.88 0.22 4.32
CA PHE A 21 4.06 -0.79 4.98
C PHE A 21 3.71 -1.88 3.97
N GLU A 22 4.01 -3.13 4.30
CA GLU A 22 3.71 -4.30 3.47
C GLU A 22 2.85 -5.28 4.27
N TYR A 23 1.79 -5.79 3.64
CA TYR A 23 0.92 -6.75 4.30
C TYR A 23 0.31 -7.74 3.31
N LEU A 24 0.32 -9.03 3.67
CA LEU A 24 -0.36 -10.10 2.94
C LEU A 24 -1.76 -10.34 3.53
N MET A 25 -2.78 -9.97 2.77
CA MET A 25 -4.16 -10.16 3.20
C MET A 25 -4.57 -11.62 3.25
N SER A 26 -5.38 -11.95 4.22
CA SER A 26 -6.07 -13.22 4.35
C SER A 26 -7.53 -12.99 4.73
N ARG A 27 -8.35 -14.02 4.67
CA ARG A 27 -9.75 -13.96 5.14
C ARG A 27 -9.86 -13.74 6.66
N PHE A 28 -8.77 -13.97 7.40
CA PHE A 28 -8.68 -13.79 8.84
C PHE A 28 -7.99 -12.48 9.24
N SER A 29 -7.53 -11.69 8.27
CA SER A 29 -6.88 -10.43 8.55
C SER A 29 -7.80 -9.48 9.30
N THR A 30 -7.25 -8.83 10.30
CA THR A 30 -7.95 -7.91 11.19
C THR A 30 -7.55 -6.45 10.92
N PRO A 31 -8.40 -5.47 11.22
CA PRO A 31 -8.03 -4.07 11.15
C PRO A 31 -6.81 -3.70 12.01
N ASP A 32 -6.59 -4.40 13.10
CA ASP A 32 -5.47 -4.15 14.03
C ASP A 32 -4.11 -4.43 13.40
N GLU A 33 -4.03 -5.41 12.51
CA GLU A 33 -2.80 -5.78 11.81
C GLU A 33 -2.42 -4.77 10.70
N ILE A 34 -3.38 -4.00 10.23
CA ILE A 34 -3.18 -3.08 9.11
C ILE A 34 -3.13 -1.63 9.60
N PHE A 35 -4.05 -1.26 10.48
CA PHE A 35 -4.21 0.12 10.95
C PHE A 35 -3.63 0.36 12.35
N GLY A 36 -3.14 -0.70 13.00
CA GLY A 36 -2.58 -0.68 14.35
C GLY A 36 -3.56 -1.14 15.43
N PRO A 37 -3.05 -1.76 16.50
CA PRO A 37 -3.87 -2.23 17.61
C PRO A 37 -4.44 -1.07 18.43
N VAL A 38 -5.51 -1.34 19.17
CA VAL A 38 -6.08 -0.37 20.11
C VAL A 38 -5.08 -0.07 21.23
N SER A 39 -4.87 1.20 21.50
CA SER A 39 -3.97 1.65 22.57
C SER A 39 -4.61 1.48 23.94
N ILE A 40 -4.13 0.50 24.70
CA ILE A 40 -4.62 0.22 26.06
C ILE A 40 -4.32 1.40 27.02
N SER A 41 -3.20 2.09 26.84
CA SER A 41 -2.83 3.26 27.64
C SER A 41 -3.82 4.41 27.43
N ARG A 42 -4.13 4.75 26.17
CA ARG A 42 -5.11 5.78 25.84
C ARG A 42 -6.51 5.46 26.35
N LEU A 43 -6.90 4.20 26.26
CA LEU A 43 -8.19 3.74 26.77
C LEU A 43 -8.27 3.90 28.29
N LYS A 44 -7.19 3.58 29.05
CA LYS A 44 -7.16 3.70 30.52
C LYS A 44 -7.02 5.12 31.02
N GLU A 45 -6.24 5.96 30.33
CA GLU A 45 -5.92 7.31 30.80
C GLU A 45 -6.98 8.35 30.42
N SER A 46 -7.62 8.18 29.26
CA SER A 46 -8.53 9.19 28.70
C SER A 46 -9.88 8.65 28.22
N ASP A 47 -10.15 7.37 28.45
CA ASP A 47 -11.36 6.68 27.96
C ASP A 47 -11.57 6.83 26.43
N LYS A 48 -10.46 6.96 25.70
CA LYS A 48 -10.48 7.15 24.26
C LYS A 48 -10.07 5.88 23.51
N TYR A 49 -10.91 5.49 22.55
CA TYR A 49 -10.65 4.38 21.67
C TYR A 49 -9.76 4.82 20.50
N GLU A 50 -8.45 4.87 20.73
CA GLU A 50 -7.45 5.23 19.74
C GLU A 50 -6.55 4.03 19.42
N ARG A 51 -6.07 3.96 18.17
CA ARG A 51 -5.11 2.95 17.71
C ARG A 51 -3.68 3.45 17.80
N ALA A 52 -2.75 2.55 18.08
CA ALA A 52 -1.31 2.79 17.97
C ALA A 52 -0.89 2.64 16.51
N VAL A 53 -0.94 3.72 15.76
CA VAL A 53 -0.78 3.73 14.30
C VAL A 53 0.66 3.74 13.81
N ASN A 54 1.63 3.97 14.70
CA ASN A 54 3.04 4.06 14.33
C ASN A 54 3.57 2.73 13.80
N GLY A 55 4.15 2.75 12.60
CA GLY A 55 4.63 1.54 11.90
C GLY A 55 3.55 0.78 11.13
N TYR A 56 2.31 1.28 11.12
CA TYR A 56 1.19 0.72 10.37
C TYR A 56 0.82 1.60 9.17
N LEU A 57 -0.11 1.12 8.35
CA LEU A 57 -0.56 1.79 7.13
C LEU A 57 -0.82 3.30 7.29
N PRO A 58 -1.47 3.80 8.36
CA PRO A 58 -1.75 5.23 8.48
C PRO A 58 -0.53 6.15 8.54
N THR A 59 0.65 5.60 8.83
CA THR A 59 1.90 6.38 8.92
C THR A 59 2.87 6.10 7.77
N ALA A 60 2.47 5.28 6.80
CA ALA A 60 3.33 4.89 5.68
C ALA A 60 3.19 5.84 4.48
N ASP A 61 4.32 6.08 3.81
CA ASP A 61 4.40 6.84 2.56
C ASP A 61 4.11 5.94 1.34
N VAL A 62 4.56 4.67 1.41
CA VAL A 62 4.36 3.65 0.37
C VAL A 62 3.73 2.42 1.00
N VAL A 63 2.61 1.98 0.46
CA VAL A 63 1.86 0.83 0.95
C VAL A 63 1.81 -0.25 -0.11
N PHE A 64 2.12 -1.49 0.27
CA PHE A 64 1.92 -2.68 -0.54
C PHE A 64 0.97 -3.66 0.15
N LEU A 65 -0.15 -3.97 -0.52
CA LEU A 65 -1.15 -4.92 -0.03
C LEU A 65 -1.24 -6.11 -0.99
N ASP A 66 -0.75 -7.26 -0.57
CA ASP A 66 -0.89 -8.48 -1.36
C ASP A 66 -2.21 -9.21 -1.03
N GLU A 67 -2.76 -9.90 -2.01
CA GLU A 67 -4.05 -10.61 -1.94
C GLU A 67 -5.21 -9.72 -1.45
N ILE A 68 -5.27 -8.49 -1.97
CA ILE A 68 -6.18 -7.42 -1.51
C ILE A 68 -7.65 -7.85 -1.45
N TRP A 69 -8.10 -8.73 -2.36
CA TRP A 69 -9.49 -9.18 -2.44
C TRP A 69 -9.90 -10.14 -1.30
N LYS A 70 -8.93 -10.63 -0.53
CA LYS A 70 -9.19 -11.45 0.67
C LYS A 70 -9.52 -10.61 1.91
N ALA A 71 -9.39 -9.28 1.83
CA ALA A 71 -9.70 -8.38 2.93
C ALA A 71 -11.19 -8.44 3.30
N GLY A 72 -11.49 -8.49 4.59
CA GLY A 72 -12.87 -8.43 5.08
C GLY A 72 -13.49 -7.03 4.92
N PRO A 73 -14.83 -6.91 5.01
CA PRO A 73 -15.56 -5.66 4.76
C PRO A 73 -15.10 -4.46 5.60
N ALA A 74 -14.72 -4.68 6.86
CA ALA A 74 -14.23 -3.62 7.74
C ALA A 74 -12.93 -2.99 7.23
N ILE A 75 -12.01 -3.82 6.72
CA ILE A 75 -10.75 -3.38 6.13
C ILE A 75 -11.02 -2.65 4.81
N GLN A 76 -11.87 -3.22 3.95
CA GLN A 76 -12.23 -2.64 2.65
C GLN A 76 -12.83 -1.24 2.79
N ASN A 77 -13.78 -1.06 3.70
CA ASN A 77 -14.41 0.25 3.94
C ASN A 77 -13.41 1.29 4.44
N THR A 78 -12.49 0.88 5.32
CA THR A 78 -11.43 1.78 5.80
C THR A 78 -10.46 2.13 4.67
N LEU A 79 -10.08 1.17 3.82
CA LEU A 79 -9.22 1.40 2.65
C LEU A 79 -9.88 2.35 1.64
N LEU A 80 -11.19 2.28 1.43
CA LEU A 80 -11.90 3.23 0.56
C LEU A 80 -11.72 4.67 1.05
N THR A 81 -11.87 4.93 2.35
CA THR A 81 -11.64 6.25 2.93
C THR A 81 -10.17 6.67 2.79
N VAL A 82 -9.24 5.77 3.08
CA VAL A 82 -7.80 6.01 2.95
C VAL A 82 -7.41 6.40 1.53
N ILE A 83 -7.91 5.67 0.53
CA ILE A 83 -7.56 5.89 -0.88
C ILE A 83 -8.19 7.18 -1.42
N ASN A 84 -9.45 7.43 -1.07
CA ASN A 84 -10.19 8.58 -1.60
C ASN A 84 -9.78 9.91 -0.94
N GLU A 85 -9.66 9.91 0.37
CA GLU A 85 -9.56 11.13 1.16
C GLU A 85 -8.16 11.33 1.76
N LYS A 86 -7.34 10.29 1.75
CA LYS A 86 -6.05 10.23 2.49
C LYS A 86 -6.21 10.60 3.97
N LEU A 87 -7.32 10.15 4.54
CA LEU A 87 -7.67 10.34 5.93
C LEU A 87 -7.88 8.99 6.62
N PHE A 88 -7.51 8.93 7.89
CA PHE A 88 -7.79 7.80 8.77
C PHE A 88 -8.42 8.32 10.06
N ARG A 89 -9.58 7.80 10.42
CA ARG A 89 -10.27 8.12 11.67
C ARG A 89 -9.70 7.28 12.80
N ASN A 90 -9.08 7.94 13.76
CA ASN A 90 -8.48 7.32 14.94
C ASN A 90 -9.19 7.82 16.21
N GLY A 91 -10.24 7.13 16.62
CA GLY A 91 -11.14 7.61 17.65
C GLY A 91 -11.83 8.90 17.23
N ASP A 92 -11.67 9.95 18.05
CA ASP A 92 -12.24 11.28 17.80
C ASP A 92 -11.38 12.15 16.87
N THR A 93 -10.19 11.66 16.46
CA THR A 93 -9.25 12.42 15.64
C THR A 93 -9.20 11.92 14.21
N GLU A 94 -9.01 12.83 13.28
CA GLU A 94 -8.72 12.49 11.88
C GLU A 94 -7.24 12.70 11.60
N LEU A 95 -6.58 11.64 11.13
CA LEU A 95 -5.18 11.67 10.75
C LEU A 95 -5.06 11.79 9.23
N LYS A 96 -4.37 12.82 8.77
CA LYS A 96 -3.99 12.92 7.36
C LYS A 96 -2.82 11.98 7.07
N LEU A 97 -2.99 11.09 6.11
CA LEU A 97 -1.97 10.12 5.76
C LEU A 97 -0.90 10.75 4.86
N PRO A 98 0.38 10.40 5.07
CA PRO A 98 1.48 10.81 4.20
C PRO A 98 1.51 10.00 2.89
N LEU A 99 0.51 9.20 2.61
CA LEU A 99 0.43 8.22 1.53
C LEU A 99 0.71 8.84 0.16
N LYS A 100 1.82 8.42 -0.48
CA LYS A 100 2.25 8.80 -1.82
C LYS A 100 1.85 7.76 -2.86
N LEU A 101 2.04 6.46 -2.50
CA LEU A 101 1.78 5.34 -3.41
C LEU A 101 1.13 4.19 -2.65
N LEU A 102 0.07 3.64 -3.23
CA LEU A 102 -0.52 2.38 -2.80
C LEU A 102 -0.51 1.39 -3.96
N VAL A 103 0.14 0.26 -3.75
CA VAL A 103 0.18 -0.86 -4.69
C VAL A 103 -0.58 -2.01 -4.08
N ALA A 104 -1.48 -2.58 -4.85
CA ALA A 104 -2.19 -3.79 -4.46
C ALA A 104 -1.91 -4.91 -5.46
N ALA A 105 -1.84 -6.13 -4.97
CA ALA A 105 -1.68 -7.31 -5.80
C ALA A 105 -2.75 -8.34 -5.45
N SER A 106 -3.10 -9.18 -6.43
CA SER A 106 -3.93 -10.35 -6.21
C SER A 106 -3.67 -11.40 -7.28
N ASN A 107 -3.93 -12.65 -6.97
CA ASN A 107 -3.96 -13.76 -7.93
C ASN A 107 -5.35 -13.97 -8.52
N GLU A 108 -6.36 -13.33 -7.96
CA GLU A 108 -7.76 -13.45 -8.34
C GLU A 108 -8.32 -12.08 -8.71
N LEU A 109 -9.36 -12.06 -9.54
CA LEU A 109 -10.15 -10.86 -9.77
C LEU A 109 -11.22 -10.74 -8.67
N PRO A 110 -11.70 -9.51 -8.37
CA PRO A 110 -12.77 -9.34 -7.40
C PRO A 110 -14.03 -10.07 -7.87
N THR A 111 -14.67 -10.77 -6.95
CA THR A 111 -15.95 -11.46 -7.20
C THR A 111 -17.06 -10.42 -7.30
N GLN A 112 -17.88 -10.52 -8.34
CA GLN A 112 -19.04 -9.64 -8.51
C GLN A 112 -20.05 -9.84 -7.38
N GLY A 113 -20.60 -8.73 -6.84
CA GLY A 113 -21.63 -8.75 -5.80
C GLY A 113 -21.12 -8.85 -4.37
N GLU A 114 -19.81 -8.88 -4.14
CA GLU A 114 -19.21 -8.86 -2.80
C GLU A 114 -18.86 -7.44 -2.30
N GLY A 115 -19.25 -6.39 -3.02
CA GLY A 115 -18.95 -5.00 -2.67
C GLY A 115 -17.52 -4.56 -2.95
N LEU A 116 -16.75 -5.39 -3.66
CA LEU A 116 -15.34 -5.13 -4.01
C LEU A 116 -15.21 -4.16 -5.19
N GLU A 117 -16.30 -3.92 -5.92
CA GLU A 117 -16.32 -3.08 -7.12
C GLU A 117 -15.88 -1.65 -6.81
N ALA A 118 -16.31 -1.11 -5.67
CA ALA A 118 -15.94 0.24 -5.24
C ALA A 118 -14.43 0.37 -4.99
N LEU A 119 -13.80 -0.65 -4.40
CA LEU A 119 -12.36 -0.68 -4.18
C LEU A 119 -11.60 -0.89 -5.50
N TRP A 120 -12.12 -1.76 -6.38
CA TRP A 120 -11.57 -2.00 -7.71
C TRP A 120 -11.49 -0.72 -8.55
N ASP A 121 -12.55 0.09 -8.54
CA ASP A 121 -12.63 1.32 -9.32
C ASP A 121 -11.65 2.41 -8.85
N ARG A 122 -11.09 2.29 -7.65
CA ARG A 122 -10.11 3.23 -7.12
C ARG A 122 -8.69 2.97 -7.61
N PHE A 123 -8.42 1.79 -8.17
CA PHE A 123 -7.12 1.49 -8.77
C PHE A 123 -7.08 1.96 -10.22
N LEU A 124 -6.41 3.11 -10.45
CA LEU A 124 -6.32 3.74 -11.77
C LEU A 124 -5.46 2.94 -12.76
N ILE A 125 -4.35 2.37 -12.26
CA ILE A 125 -3.43 1.58 -13.08
C ILE A 125 -3.62 0.11 -12.72
N ARG A 126 -3.94 -0.69 -13.74
CA ARG A 126 -4.16 -2.13 -13.61
C ARG A 126 -3.26 -2.87 -14.56
N MET A 127 -2.46 -3.78 -14.03
CA MET A 127 -1.47 -4.53 -14.79
C MET A 127 -1.67 -6.03 -14.59
N ILE A 128 -1.62 -6.78 -15.68
CA ILE A 128 -1.61 -8.23 -15.61
C ILE A 128 -0.15 -8.69 -15.69
N SER A 129 0.31 -9.34 -14.61
CA SER A 129 1.63 -9.95 -14.58
C SER A 129 1.55 -11.39 -15.07
N THR A 130 2.28 -11.71 -16.13
CA THR A 130 2.35 -13.05 -16.71
C THR A 130 3.73 -13.66 -16.49
N CYS A 131 3.83 -15.00 -16.63
CA CYS A 131 5.12 -15.67 -16.60
C CYS A 131 6.02 -15.17 -17.73
N VAL A 132 7.33 -15.19 -17.50
CA VAL A 132 8.34 -14.91 -18.52
C VAL A 132 8.20 -15.93 -19.63
N LYS A 133 8.00 -15.45 -20.88
CA LYS A 133 7.79 -16.30 -22.05
C LYS A 133 9.04 -16.43 -22.93
N GLN A 134 9.98 -15.49 -22.77
CA GLN A 134 11.22 -15.47 -23.54
C GLN A 134 12.29 -16.28 -22.81
N GLU A 135 12.90 -17.21 -23.52
CA GLU A 135 13.89 -18.12 -22.96
C GLU A 135 15.13 -17.37 -22.48
N GLU A 136 15.58 -16.37 -23.23
CA GLU A 136 16.73 -15.53 -22.88
C GLU A 136 16.49 -14.74 -21.57
N ALA A 137 15.29 -14.16 -21.42
CA ALA A 137 14.92 -13.43 -20.22
C ALA A 137 14.79 -14.37 -19.00
N PHE A 138 14.36 -15.61 -19.21
CA PHE A 138 14.33 -16.65 -18.17
C PHE A 138 15.73 -17.04 -17.71
N TYR A 139 16.68 -17.24 -18.65
CA TYR A 139 18.06 -17.53 -18.33
C TYR A 139 18.74 -16.35 -17.62
N GLN A 140 18.51 -15.11 -18.05
CA GLN A 140 19.01 -13.93 -17.36
C GLN A 140 18.52 -13.87 -15.91
N MET A 141 17.23 -14.14 -15.69
CA MET A 141 16.65 -14.16 -14.34
C MET A 141 17.23 -15.26 -13.45
N LEU A 142 17.66 -16.40 -14.03
CA LEU A 142 18.32 -17.49 -13.27
C LEU A 142 19.80 -17.21 -12.97
N LEU A 143 20.45 -16.41 -13.81
CA LEU A 143 21.86 -16.04 -13.67
C LEU A 143 22.07 -14.78 -12.85
N ASP A 144 20.98 -14.03 -12.62
CA ASP A 144 20.98 -12.84 -11.77
C ASP A 144 21.00 -13.29 -10.30
N ASP A 145 22.18 -13.25 -9.68
CA ASP A 145 22.45 -13.77 -8.34
C ASP A 145 21.75 -12.96 -7.22
N GLY A 146 20.86 -12.04 -7.55
CA GLY A 146 19.96 -11.35 -6.59
C GLY A 146 20.65 -10.55 -5.47
N ASP A 147 21.91 -10.81 -5.21
CA ASP A 147 22.68 -10.19 -4.12
C ASP A 147 23.09 -8.73 -4.42
N GLU A 148 23.01 -8.29 -5.69
CA GLU A 148 23.22 -6.89 -6.06
C GLU A 148 22.01 -6.00 -5.73
N GLU A 149 20.88 -6.59 -5.35
CA GLU A 149 19.63 -5.84 -5.09
C GLU A 149 19.71 -4.89 -3.88
N GLU A 150 20.61 -5.12 -2.94
CA GLU A 150 20.76 -4.23 -1.78
C GLU A 150 21.55 -2.94 -2.08
N GLN A 151 22.30 -2.88 -3.17
CA GLN A 151 23.22 -1.77 -3.46
C GLN A 151 22.81 -0.88 -4.64
N GLU A 152 21.85 -1.26 -5.49
CA GLU A 152 21.36 -0.35 -6.53
C GLU A 152 20.58 0.81 -5.90
N THR A 153 21.30 1.89 -5.65
CA THR A 153 20.66 3.19 -5.40
C THR A 153 19.83 3.54 -6.63
N CYS A 154 18.54 3.77 -6.43
CA CYS A 154 17.67 4.26 -7.51
C CYS A 154 18.27 5.55 -8.07
N GLN A 155 18.61 5.59 -9.38
CA GLN A 155 19.22 6.77 -10.02
C GLN A 155 18.29 7.99 -9.98
N TRP A 156 17.00 7.77 -9.78
CA TRP A 156 15.96 8.79 -9.75
C TRP A 156 15.17 8.63 -8.46
N GLN A 157 15.35 9.57 -7.55
CA GLN A 157 14.58 9.64 -6.31
C GLN A 157 13.74 10.91 -6.30
N ILE A 158 12.51 10.76 -5.88
CA ILE A 158 11.54 11.84 -5.75
C ILE A 158 11.58 12.34 -4.31
N SER A 159 11.93 13.59 -4.11
CA SER A 159 11.87 14.25 -2.81
C SER A 159 10.42 14.61 -2.42
N ASP A 160 10.19 14.88 -1.15
CA ASP A 160 8.88 15.35 -0.67
C ASP A 160 8.48 16.67 -1.29
N GLU A 161 9.45 17.54 -1.56
CA GLU A 161 9.25 18.87 -2.17
C GLU A 161 8.81 18.72 -3.63
N GLU A 162 9.47 17.87 -4.42
CA GLU A 162 9.10 17.59 -5.80
C GLU A 162 7.71 16.95 -5.89
N TYR A 163 7.43 15.96 -5.03
CA TYR A 163 6.11 15.33 -4.98
C TYR A 163 5.01 16.34 -4.63
N ALA A 164 5.25 17.21 -3.65
CA ALA A 164 4.31 18.26 -3.28
C ALA A 164 4.15 19.32 -4.38
N GLY A 165 5.19 19.60 -5.14
CA GLY A 165 5.16 20.45 -6.31
C GLY A 165 4.22 19.89 -7.38
N TRP A 166 4.41 18.65 -7.77
CA TRP A 166 3.55 17.98 -8.75
C TRP A 166 2.09 17.92 -8.32
N GLN A 167 1.82 17.67 -7.03
CA GLN A 167 0.45 17.68 -6.50
C GLN A 167 -0.25 19.04 -6.68
N LYS A 168 0.48 20.13 -6.63
CA LYS A 168 -0.07 21.49 -6.87
C LYS A 168 -0.31 21.79 -8.35
N GLU A 169 0.48 21.18 -9.24
CA GLU A 169 0.35 21.34 -10.69
C GLU A 169 -0.82 20.53 -11.26
N ILE A 170 -1.19 19.43 -10.61
CA ILE A 170 -2.37 18.64 -10.99
C ILE A 170 -3.62 19.48 -10.75
N ARG A 171 -4.16 20.05 -11.83
CA ARG A 171 -5.43 20.78 -11.76
C ARG A 171 -6.55 19.79 -11.46
N PRO A 172 -7.47 20.11 -10.53
CA PRO A 172 -8.66 19.31 -10.38
C PRO A 172 -9.42 19.30 -11.71
N VAL A 173 -9.74 18.11 -12.18
CA VAL A 173 -10.61 17.94 -13.34
C VAL A 173 -12.00 18.36 -12.87
N SER A 174 -12.43 19.51 -13.37
CA SER A 174 -13.77 20.08 -13.09
C SER A 174 -14.85 19.39 -13.92
#